data_dc4fec365d7bbca18a608b1215849528
#
_entry.id   dc4fec365d7bbca18a608b1215849528
#
_cell.length_a   1.000
_cell.length_b   1.000
_cell.length_c   1.000
_cell.angle_alpha   90.00
_cell.angle_beta   90.00
_cell.angle_gamma   90.00
#
_symmetry.space_group_name_H-M   'P 1'
#
loop_
_entity.id
_entity.type
_entity.pdbx_description
1 polymer ?
#
loop_
_entity_poly.entity_id
_entity_poly.type
_entity_poly.pdbx_seq_one_letter_code
_entity_poly.pdbx_strand_id
1 'polypeptide(L)'
;MAAPEREKGSAEPMITFVRSTEMKVNLPPEQAEMLSTREDIKTIIRDNPDTVMAFDIYDGDCLIGFVLVHCFEKRKYFLWEFAIDIEHQNRHKGTEALKAFIAYMKTHHDAVEITTTYIYGNDHAKHVYEKVGFIETDVVDEPDCHEVNMAYRM
;
A
#
# COMPACT_ATOMS: atom_id res chain seq x y z
N MET A 1 -10.35 7.52 22.45
CA MET A 1 -10.76 6.12 22.43
C MET A 1 -9.57 5.24 22.74
N ALA A 2 -9.73 4.32 23.65
CA ALA A 2 -8.65 3.40 23.98
C ALA A 2 -8.34 2.50 22.78
N ALA A 3 -7.08 2.18 22.57
CA ALA A 3 -6.70 1.18 21.59
C ALA A 3 -7.37 -0.16 21.93
N PRO A 4 -7.78 -0.95 20.95
CA PRO A 4 -8.35 -2.26 21.26
C PRO A 4 -7.36 -3.09 22.08
N GLU A 5 -7.87 -3.77 23.06
CA GLU A 5 -7.05 -4.64 23.88
C GLU A 5 -6.49 -5.77 23.03
N ARG A 6 -5.19 -5.99 23.16
CA ARG A 6 -4.54 -7.12 22.52
C ARG A 6 -4.74 -8.34 23.38
N GLU A 7 -4.97 -9.46 22.75
CA GLU A 7 -4.97 -10.74 23.47
C GLU A 7 -3.59 -11.00 24.04
N LYS A 8 -3.54 -11.33 25.33
CA LYS A 8 -2.28 -11.67 25.98
C LYS A 8 -1.73 -12.96 25.41
N GLY A 9 -0.45 -12.95 25.11
CA GLY A 9 0.26 -14.11 24.59
C GLY A 9 0.24 -14.25 23.07
N SER A 10 -0.45 -13.36 22.35
CA SER A 10 -0.35 -13.32 20.90
C SER A 10 1.01 -12.78 20.49
N ALA A 11 1.76 -13.56 19.69
CA ALA A 11 3.02 -13.13 19.11
C ALA A 11 2.82 -12.45 17.75
N GLU A 12 1.59 -12.36 17.26
CA GLU A 12 1.30 -11.78 15.96
C GLU A 12 1.43 -10.27 15.97
N PRO A 13 2.08 -9.69 14.94
CA PRO A 13 2.11 -8.24 14.78
C PRO A 13 0.68 -7.70 14.65
N MET A 14 0.41 -6.62 15.34
CA MET A 14 -0.89 -5.95 15.26
C MET A 14 -0.83 -4.85 14.20
N ILE A 15 -0.90 -5.23 12.95
CA ILE A 15 -0.94 -4.27 11.84
C ILE A 15 -2.36 -3.71 11.76
N THR A 16 -2.48 -2.39 11.84
CA THR A 16 -3.76 -1.68 11.74
C THR A 16 -3.65 -0.54 10.74
N PHE A 17 -4.81 -0.10 10.24
CA PHE A 17 -4.91 0.94 9.23
C PHE A 17 -5.83 2.05 9.74
N VAL A 18 -5.35 3.29 9.64
CA VAL A 18 -6.10 4.47 10.08
C VAL A 18 -6.21 5.43 8.90
N ARG A 19 -7.42 5.88 8.60
CA ARG A 19 -7.65 6.84 7.50
C ARG A 19 -6.76 8.05 7.68
N SER A 20 -6.14 8.44 6.59
CA SER A 20 -5.18 9.54 6.55
C SER A 20 -5.48 10.49 5.41
N THR A 21 -5.01 11.72 5.53
CA THR A 21 -5.11 12.73 4.47
C THR A 21 -3.76 13.13 3.92
N GLU A 22 -2.68 12.54 4.44
CA GLU A 22 -1.32 12.85 4.00
C GLU A 22 -0.36 11.73 4.36
N MET A 23 0.74 11.64 3.64
CA MET A 23 1.81 10.70 3.95
C MET A 23 2.74 11.30 5.01
N LYS A 24 2.93 10.59 6.11
CA LYS A 24 3.74 11.04 7.26
C LYS A 24 5.08 10.33 7.38
N VAL A 25 5.26 9.20 6.69
CA VAL A 25 6.49 8.41 6.79
C VAL A 25 7.63 9.04 5.99
N ASN A 26 8.85 8.68 6.35
CA ASN A 26 10.05 9.11 5.66
C ASN A 26 10.63 7.98 4.83
N LEU A 27 11.10 8.31 3.64
CA LEU A 27 11.63 7.35 2.68
C LEU A 27 13.06 7.71 2.30
N PRO A 28 13.89 6.72 1.93
CA PRO A 28 15.17 7.01 1.28
C PRO A 28 14.93 7.83 0.00
N PRO A 29 15.85 8.74 -0.37
CA PRO A 29 15.66 9.59 -1.54
C PRO A 29 15.31 8.85 -2.83
N GLU A 30 15.93 7.71 -3.08
CA GLU A 30 15.67 6.92 -4.29
C GLU A 30 14.25 6.35 -4.33
N GLN A 31 13.66 6.07 -3.17
CA GLN A 31 12.27 5.62 -3.10
C GLN A 31 11.30 6.79 -3.19
N ALA A 32 11.65 7.91 -2.55
CA ALA A 32 10.81 9.11 -2.60
C ALA A 32 10.62 9.62 -4.04
N GLU A 33 11.64 9.48 -4.88
CA GLU A 33 11.58 9.88 -6.28
C GLU A 33 10.59 9.05 -7.10
N MET A 34 10.32 7.81 -6.67
CA MET A 34 9.39 6.90 -7.36
C MET A 34 7.94 7.15 -7.00
N LEU A 35 7.69 7.91 -5.96
CA LEU A 35 6.36 8.21 -5.45
C LEU A 35 5.95 9.62 -5.81
N SER A 36 4.65 9.89 -5.77
CA SER A 36 4.14 11.25 -5.84
C SER A 36 4.65 12.06 -4.65
N THR A 37 4.78 13.37 -4.82
CA THR A 37 5.20 14.23 -3.72
C THR A 37 4.15 14.26 -2.61
N ARG A 38 4.56 14.65 -1.41
CA ARG A 38 3.61 14.78 -0.29
C ARG A 38 2.47 15.74 -0.61
N GLU A 39 2.76 16.85 -1.29
CA GLU A 39 1.73 17.81 -1.70
C GLU A 39 0.79 17.23 -2.75
N ASP A 40 1.31 16.50 -3.72
CA ASP A 40 0.49 15.84 -4.72
C ASP A 40 -0.44 14.80 -4.08
N ILE A 41 0.06 14.02 -3.13
CA ILE A 41 -0.74 13.05 -2.40
C ILE A 41 -1.89 13.72 -1.66
N LYS A 42 -1.62 14.81 -0.95
CA LYS A 42 -2.65 15.60 -0.26
C LYS A 42 -3.72 16.10 -1.23
N THR A 43 -3.28 16.61 -2.37
CA THR A 43 -4.18 17.12 -3.41
C THR A 43 -5.05 16.00 -3.99
N ILE A 44 -4.45 14.86 -4.28
CA ILE A 44 -5.17 13.68 -4.82
C ILE A 44 -6.26 13.24 -3.85
N ILE A 45 -5.95 13.14 -2.58
CA ILE A 45 -6.91 12.71 -1.54
C ILE A 45 -8.03 13.73 -1.41
N ARG A 46 -7.67 15.01 -1.34
CA ARG A 46 -8.65 16.11 -1.17
C ARG A 46 -9.61 16.19 -2.35
N ASP A 47 -9.10 16.07 -3.56
CA ASP A 47 -9.88 16.29 -4.78
C ASP A 47 -10.68 15.07 -5.22
N ASN A 48 -10.46 13.90 -4.63
CA ASN A 48 -11.12 12.65 -4.99
C ASN A 48 -11.69 11.91 -3.76
N PRO A 49 -12.55 12.57 -2.96
CA PRO A 49 -12.99 12.01 -1.68
C PRO A 49 -13.83 10.74 -1.82
N ASP A 50 -14.46 10.52 -2.96
CA ASP A 50 -15.34 9.38 -3.17
C ASP A 50 -14.63 8.14 -3.73
N THR A 51 -13.46 8.31 -4.34
CA THR A 51 -12.77 7.23 -5.04
C THR A 51 -11.37 6.93 -4.52
N VAL A 52 -10.76 7.86 -3.78
CA VAL A 52 -9.42 7.70 -3.26
C VAL A 52 -9.47 7.57 -1.74
N MET A 53 -8.77 6.58 -1.21
CA MET A 53 -8.59 6.41 0.23
C MET A 53 -7.12 6.29 0.54
N ALA A 54 -6.73 6.88 1.67
CA ALA A 54 -5.37 6.73 2.18
C ALA A 54 -5.41 6.26 3.61
N PHE A 55 -4.39 5.50 4.00
CA PHE A 55 -4.28 4.97 5.36
C PHE A 55 -2.85 5.08 5.85
N ASP A 56 -2.71 5.49 7.11
CA ASP A 56 -1.49 5.27 7.86
C ASP A 56 -1.46 3.81 8.29
N ILE A 57 -0.30 3.19 8.22
CA ILE A 57 -0.09 1.80 8.64
C ILE A 57 0.63 1.80 9.97
N TYR A 58 0.03 1.15 10.95
CA TYR A 58 0.59 1.01 12.30
C TYR A 58 0.92 -0.44 12.60
N ASP A 59 2.03 -0.64 13.30
CA ASP A 59 2.36 -1.90 13.95
C ASP A 59 2.31 -1.62 15.46
N GLY A 60 1.20 -2.02 16.10
CA GLY A 60 0.92 -1.58 17.45
C GLY A 60 0.70 -0.08 17.48
N ASP A 61 1.51 0.62 18.25
CA ASP A 61 1.46 2.07 18.39
C ASP A 61 2.45 2.80 17.47
N CYS A 62 3.20 2.04 16.69
CA CYS A 62 4.26 2.59 15.85
C CYS A 62 3.78 2.80 14.43
N LEU A 63 3.91 4.03 13.94
CA LEU A 63 3.62 4.35 12.53
C LEU A 63 4.74 3.77 11.66
N ILE A 64 4.39 2.81 10.80
CA ILE A 64 5.38 2.13 9.97
C ILE A 64 5.21 2.36 8.47
N GLY A 65 4.08 2.87 8.02
CA GLY A 65 3.87 3.00 6.58
C GLY A 65 2.67 3.83 6.19
N PHE A 66 2.46 3.86 4.87
CA PHE A 66 1.38 4.60 4.25
C PHE A 66 0.90 3.87 3.00
N VAL A 67 -0.39 3.90 2.74
CA VAL A 67 -0.98 3.29 1.55
C VAL A 67 -2.05 4.21 0.96
N LEU A 68 -2.04 4.33 -0.37
CA LEU A 68 -3.01 5.10 -1.14
C LEU A 68 -3.65 4.19 -2.17
N VAL A 69 -4.97 4.12 -2.19
CA VAL A 69 -5.71 3.31 -3.15
C VAL A 69 -6.76 4.13 -3.87
N HIS A 70 -7.02 3.75 -5.12
CA HIS A 70 -8.04 4.34 -5.96
C HIS A 70 -9.07 3.28 -6.36
N CYS A 71 -10.32 3.52 -6.03
CA CYS A 71 -11.43 2.67 -6.47
C CYS A 71 -11.79 3.05 -7.91
N PHE A 72 -11.27 2.31 -8.88
CA PHE A 72 -11.49 2.62 -10.30
C PHE A 72 -12.75 1.96 -10.85
N GLU A 73 -13.22 0.94 -10.17
CA GLU A 73 -14.46 0.23 -10.50
C GLU A 73 -15.01 -0.32 -9.20
N LYS A 74 -16.31 -0.59 -9.13
CA LYS A 74 -16.94 -1.08 -7.92
C LYS A 74 -16.23 -2.32 -7.39
N ARG A 75 -15.78 -2.26 -6.13
CA ARG A 75 -15.07 -3.33 -5.42
C ARG A 75 -13.69 -3.67 -6.00
N LYS A 76 -13.18 -2.83 -6.92
CA LYS A 76 -11.85 -3.01 -7.51
C LYS A 76 -11.01 -1.77 -7.24
N TYR A 77 -9.80 -1.98 -6.75
CA TYR A 77 -8.93 -0.93 -6.27
C TYR A 77 -7.56 -1.01 -6.93
N PHE A 78 -7.02 0.17 -7.24
CA PHE A 78 -5.65 0.30 -7.68
C PHE A 78 -4.80 0.73 -6.49
N LEU A 79 -3.78 -0.05 -6.17
CA LEU A 79 -2.79 0.29 -5.16
C LEU A 79 -1.83 1.31 -5.77
N TRP A 80 -2.06 2.59 -5.48
CA TRP A 80 -1.34 3.69 -6.11
C TRP A 80 0.00 3.96 -5.45
N GLU A 81 0.00 4.07 -4.11
CA GLU A 81 1.20 4.27 -3.34
C GLU A 81 1.22 3.28 -2.17
N PHE A 82 2.37 2.69 -1.93
CA PHE A 82 2.59 1.83 -0.77
C PHE A 82 4.02 2.06 -0.30
N ALA A 83 4.18 2.56 0.92
CA ALA A 83 5.48 2.95 1.44
C ALA A 83 5.66 2.49 2.87
N ILE A 84 6.84 1.99 3.18
CA ILE A 84 7.25 1.65 4.54
C ILE A 84 8.30 2.66 4.98
N ASP A 85 8.15 3.18 6.20
CA ASP A 85 9.07 4.15 6.77
C ASP A 85 10.51 3.61 6.77
N ILE A 86 11.47 4.49 6.51
CA ILE A 86 12.87 4.11 6.38
C ILE A 86 13.39 3.31 7.58
N GLU A 87 12.93 3.63 8.78
CA GLU A 87 13.37 2.95 10.00
C GLU A 87 12.81 1.54 10.16
N HIS A 88 11.80 1.20 9.36
CA HIS A 88 11.09 -0.09 9.45
C HIS A 88 11.31 -0.97 8.23
N GLN A 89 12.14 -0.55 7.29
CA GLN A 89 12.45 -1.35 6.10
C GLN A 89 13.39 -2.51 6.41
N ASN A 90 13.44 -3.48 5.49
CA ASN A 90 14.32 -4.66 5.57
C ASN A 90 14.05 -5.58 6.76
N ARG A 91 12.82 -5.57 7.28
CA ARG A 91 12.38 -6.45 8.38
C ARG A 91 11.12 -7.22 8.00
N HIS A 92 10.90 -7.44 6.71
CA HIS A 92 9.69 -8.08 6.16
C HIS A 92 8.40 -7.32 6.48
N LYS A 93 8.49 -6.08 6.95
CA LYS A 93 7.31 -5.28 7.29
C LYS A 93 6.47 -4.93 6.08
N GLY A 94 7.11 -4.69 4.94
CA GLY A 94 6.39 -4.43 3.69
C GLY A 94 5.48 -5.58 3.30
N THR A 95 6.01 -6.80 3.34
CA THR A 95 5.23 -8.01 3.03
C THR A 95 4.10 -8.23 4.03
N GLU A 96 4.40 -8.11 5.33
CA GLU A 96 3.39 -8.24 6.39
C GLU A 96 2.28 -7.22 6.24
N ALA A 97 2.66 -5.95 6.05
CA ALA A 97 1.70 -4.85 5.93
C ALA A 97 0.83 -5.00 4.69
N LEU A 98 1.40 -5.41 3.57
CA LEU A 98 0.64 -5.58 2.33
C LEU A 98 -0.34 -6.74 2.45
N LYS A 99 0.05 -7.86 3.03
CA LYS A 99 -0.86 -8.98 3.30
C LYS A 99 -2.01 -8.55 4.20
N ALA A 100 -1.70 -7.82 5.26
CA ALA A 100 -2.70 -7.31 6.19
C ALA A 100 -3.64 -6.32 5.49
N PHE A 101 -3.12 -5.48 4.61
CA PHE A 101 -3.93 -4.52 3.87
C PHE A 101 -4.92 -5.20 2.92
N ILE A 102 -4.48 -6.23 2.22
CA ILE A 102 -5.37 -7.02 1.35
C ILE A 102 -6.52 -7.61 2.16
N ALA A 103 -6.21 -8.22 3.30
CA ALA A 103 -7.23 -8.77 4.20
C ALA A 103 -8.17 -7.67 4.72
N TYR A 104 -7.64 -6.52 5.07
CA TYR A 104 -8.41 -5.37 5.53
C TYR A 104 -9.38 -4.88 4.44
N MET A 105 -8.91 -4.74 3.21
CA MET A 105 -9.75 -4.29 2.10
C MET A 105 -10.85 -5.29 1.77
N LYS A 106 -10.56 -6.57 1.85
CA LYS A 106 -11.57 -7.61 1.67
C LYS A 106 -12.64 -7.54 2.75
N THR A 107 -12.24 -7.40 4.00
CA THR A 107 -13.14 -7.44 5.16
C THR A 107 -13.95 -6.16 5.30
N HIS A 108 -13.32 -4.99 5.16
CA HIS A 108 -13.95 -3.70 5.46
C HIS A 108 -14.46 -2.95 4.24
N HIS A 109 -14.01 -3.29 3.04
CA HIS A 109 -14.39 -2.59 1.81
C HIS A 109 -14.93 -3.54 0.74
N ASP A 110 -15.09 -4.81 1.09
CA ASP A 110 -15.64 -5.82 0.20
C ASP A 110 -14.90 -5.90 -1.15
N ALA A 111 -13.60 -5.65 -1.14
CA ALA A 111 -12.79 -5.67 -2.34
C ALA A 111 -12.72 -7.06 -2.96
N VAL A 112 -12.77 -7.15 -4.29
CA VAL A 112 -12.64 -8.40 -5.03
C VAL A 112 -11.36 -8.46 -5.85
N GLU A 113 -10.74 -7.30 -6.10
CA GLU A 113 -9.49 -7.23 -6.85
C GLU A 113 -8.70 -6.00 -6.41
N ILE A 114 -7.40 -6.18 -6.27
CA ILE A 114 -6.46 -5.08 -6.08
C ILE A 114 -5.41 -5.20 -7.17
N THR A 115 -5.24 -4.13 -7.96
CA THR A 115 -4.22 -4.05 -8.98
C THR A 115 -3.10 -3.13 -8.53
N THR A 116 -1.93 -3.31 -9.09
CA THR A 116 -0.79 -2.42 -8.86
C THR A 116 0.12 -2.41 -10.06
N THR A 117 1.09 -1.52 -10.04
CA THR A 117 2.07 -1.36 -11.11
C THR A 117 3.43 -1.14 -10.48
N TYR A 118 4.47 -1.74 -11.07
CA TYR A 118 5.84 -1.39 -10.71
C TYR A 118 6.63 -1.03 -11.97
N ILE A 119 7.65 -0.20 -11.78
CA ILE A 119 8.52 0.20 -12.88
C ILE A 119 9.46 -0.96 -13.22
N TYR A 120 9.59 -1.26 -14.50
CA TYR A 120 10.47 -2.32 -14.98
C TYR A 120 11.88 -2.12 -14.42
N GLY A 121 12.43 -3.18 -13.83
CA GLY A 121 13.73 -3.12 -13.16
C GLY A 121 13.66 -2.88 -11.65
N ASN A 122 12.49 -2.53 -11.11
CA ASN A 122 12.30 -2.42 -9.67
C ASN A 122 12.06 -3.83 -9.08
N ASP A 123 13.13 -4.60 -8.95
CA ASP A 123 13.05 -6.00 -8.52
C ASP A 123 12.57 -6.14 -7.06
N HIS A 124 12.83 -5.15 -6.24
CA HIS A 124 12.35 -5.18 -4.85
C HIS A 124 10.82 -5.13 -4.79
N ALA A 125 10.21 -4.22 -5.53
CA ALA A 125 8.74 -4.12 -5.59
C ALA A 125 8.14 -5.40 -6.18
N LYS A 126 8.71 -5.89 -7.29
CA LYS A 126 8.28 -7.14 -7.91
C LYS A 126 8.28 -8.29 -6.91
N HIS A 127 9.38 -8.43 -6.16
CA HIS A 127 9.54 -9.50 -5.17
C HIS A 127 8.47 -9.42 -4.09
N VAL A 128 8.23 -8.24 -3.54
CA VAL A 128 7.21 -8.04 -2.50
C VAL A 128 5.83 -8.40 -3.02
N TYR A 129 5.45 -7.90 -4.19
CA TYR A 129 4.14 -8.17 -4.77
C TYR A 129 3.93 -9.64 -5.09
N GLU A 130 4.90 -10.30 -5.71
CA GLU A 130 4.81 -11.73 -6.02
C GLU A 130 4.72 -12.57 -4.75
N LYS A 131 5.49 -12.23 -3.74
CA LYS A 131 5.50 -12.95 -2.46
C LYS A 131 4.15 -12.87 -1.75
N VAL A 132 3.45 -11.76 -1.90
CA VAL A 132 2.12 -11.56 -1.33
C VAL A 132 1.04 -12.29 -2.13
N GLY A 133 1.27 -12.53 -3.41
CA GLY A 133 0.36 -13.28 -4.26
C GLY A 133 -0.17 -12.53 -5.49
N PHE A 134 0.38 -11.36 -5.79
CA PHE A 134 0.05 -10.66 -7.03
C PHE A 134 0.62 -11.41 -8.23
N ILE A 135 -0.10 -11.37 -9.34
CA ILE A 135 0.26 -12.04 -10.60
C ILE A 135 0.37 -10.97 -11.68
N GLU A 136 1.40 -11.05 -12.50
CA GLU A 136 1.56 -10.15 -13.65
C GLU A 136 0.41 -10.37 -14.63
N THR A 137 -0.17 -9.27 -15.11
CA THR A 137 -1.27 -9.29 -16.07
C THR A 137 -0.84 -8.83 -17.45
N ASP A 138 -0.10 -7.72 -17.50
CA ASP A 138 0.41 -7.18 -18.76
C ASP A 138 1.57 -6.23 -18.50
N VAL A 139 2.27 -5.89 -19.56
CA VAL A 139 3.42 -4.99 -19.54
C VAL A 139 3.12 -3.82 -20.46
N VAL A 140 3.35 -2.60 -19.96
CA VAL A 140 3.31 -1.40 -20.78
C VAL A 140 4.75 -1.08 -21.17
N ASP A 141 5.08 -1.29 -22.43
CA ASP A 141 6.43 -1.08 -22.96
C ASP A 141 6.38 -0.04 -24.07
N GLU A 142 6.42 1.21 -23.68
CA GLU A 142 6.39 2.37 -24.55
C GLU A 142 7.68 3.19 -24.35
N PRO A 143 8.06 4.07 -25.30
CA PRO A 143 9.30 4.84 -25.18
C PRO A 143 9.48 5.59 -23.86
N ASP A 144 8.39 6.07 -23.27
CA ASP A 144 8.43 6.86 -22.04
C ASP A 144 7.89 6.12 -20.83
N CYS A 145 7.51 4.84 -20.99
CA CYS A 145 6.84 4.10 -19.90
C CYS A 145 7.16 2.61 -20.00
N HIS A 146 7.85 2.10 -18.99
CA HIS A 146 8.16 0.68 -18.87
C HIS A 146 7.60 0.19 -17.54
N GLU A 147 6.36 -0.25 -17.54
CA GLU A 147 5.66 -0.67 -16.35
C GLU A 147 5.10 -2.09 -16.48
N VAL A 148 5.07 -2.78 -15.35
CA VAL A 148 4.44 -4.11 -15.25
C VAL A 148 3.20 -3.98 -14.38
N ASN A 149 2.06 -4.39 -14.93
CA ASN A 149 0.80 -4.41 -14.20
C ASN A 149 0.60 -5.76 -13.54
N MET A 150 0.09 -5.74 -12.32
CA MET A 150 -0.17 -6.94 -11.52
C MET A 150 -1.55 -6.86 -10.91
N ALA A 151 -2.11 -8.02 -10.59
CA ALA A 151 -3.40 -8.12 -9.92
C ALA A 151 -3.40 -9.18 -8.83
N TYR A 152 -4.12 -8.89 -7.76
CA TYR A 152 -4.48 -9.83 -6.72
C TYR A 152 -6.00 -9.98 -6.74
N ARG A 153 -6.48 -11.16 -7.05
CA ARG A 153 -7.92 -11.47 -7.08
C ARG A 153 -8.30 -12.30 -5.87
N MET A 154 -9.35 -11.84 -5.22
CA MET A 154 -9.84 -12.47 -3.99
C MET A 154 -10.91 -13.52 -4.30
#